data_ade81da5869f25c46ba8e20cb8616fac
#
_entry.id   ade81da5869f25c46ba8e20cb8616fac
#
_cell.length_a   1.000
_cell.length_b   1.000
_cell.length_c   1.000
_cell.angle_alpha   90.00
_cell.angle_beta   90.00
_cell.angle_gamma   90.00
#
_symmetry.space_group_name_H-M   'P 1'
#
loop_
_entity.id
_entity.type
_entity.pdbx_description
1 polymer ?
#
loop_
_entity_poly.entity_id
_entity_poly.type
_entity_poly.pdbx_seq_one_letter_code
_entity_poly.pdbx_strand_id
1 'polypeptide(L)'
;MKFSEYEQLRFERRDHGVLLITMDRPDKYNAADEQMHGELARVWAEVSADPETRVAVITGAGRAFSAGGDLDMVRRMAGDHDRVAHMLREMSDLVYNIINC
;
A
#
# COMPACT_ATOMS: atom_id res chain seq x y z
N MET A 1 -9.78 -7.39 -10.36
CA MET A 1 -9.30 -6.64 -9.19
C MET A 1 -10.47 -5.92 -8.53
N LYS A 2 -10.63 -6.01 -7.23
CA LYS A 2 -11.77 -5.43 -6.50
C LYS A 2 -11.33 -4.21 -5.70
N PHE A 3 -11.48 -3.03 -6.27
CA PHE A 3 -11.05 -1.79 -5.64
C PHE A 3 -11.76 -1.50 -4.32
N SER A 4 -13.00 -1.97 -4.17
CA SER A 4 -13.78 -1.75 -2.96
C SER A 4 -13.25 -2.47 -1.71
N GLU A 5 -12.32 -3.39 -1.86
CA GLU A 5 -11.67 -4.08 -0.74
C GLU A 5 -10.53 -3.27 -0.10
N TYR A 6 -10.24 -2.09 -0.65
CA TYR A 6 -9.20 -1.19 -0.15
C TYR A 6 -9.83 0.05 0.47
N GLU A 7 -9.31 0.47 1.61
CA GLU A 7 -9.80 1.65 2.34
C GLU A 7 -8.84 2.84 2.25
N GLN A 8 -7.54 2.57 2.25
CA GLN A 8 -6.50 3.59 2.29
C GLN A 8 -5.84 3.82 0.94
N LEU A 9 -6.15 3.00 -0.05
CA LEU A 9 -5.70 3.16 -1.42
C LEU A 9 -6.90 3.48 -2.30
N ARG A 10 -6.72 4.46 -3.19
CA ARG A 10 -7.69 4.78 -4.25
C ARG A 10 -7.15 4.39 -5.59
N PHE A 11 -8.04 4.03 -6.51
CA PHE A 11 -7.68 3.51 -7.82
C PHE A 11 -8.38 4.30 -8.92
N GLU A 12 -7.65 4.59 -9.98
CA GLU A 12 -8.20 5.21 -11.19
C GLU A 12 -7.61 4.53 -12.41
N ARG A 13 -8.47 3.99 -13.26
CA ARG A 13 -8.03 3.46 -14.55
C ARG A 13 -7.90 4.60 -15.55
N ARG A 14 -6.77 4.66 -16.20
CA ARG A 14 -6.48 5.62 -17.25
C ARG A 14 -6.25 4.91 -18.58
N ASP A 15 -6.12 5.69 -19.65
CA ASP A 15 -5.94 5.16 -21.00
C ASP A 15 -4.66 4.31 -21.09
N HIS A 16 -4.67 3.39 -22.04
CA HIS A 16 -3.54 2.53 -22.38
C HIS A 16 -3.13 1.53 -21.30
N GLY A 17 -4.07 1.14 -20.45
CA GLY A 17 -3.82 0.14 -19.41
C GLY A 17 -3.07 0.67 -18.20
N VAL A 18 -3.08 1.97 -17.98
CA VAL A 18 -2.48 2.58 -16.79
C VAL A 18 -3.46 2.50 -15.62
N LEU A 19 -2.98 2.00 -14.49
CA LEU A 19 -3.71 2.04 -13.21
C LEU A 19 -3.00 3.00 -12.27
N LEU A 20 -3.68 4.09 -11.90
CA LEU A 20 -3.18 5.03 -10.91
C LEU A 20 -3.64 4.58 -9.53
N ILE A 21 -2.69 4.35 -8.63
CA ILE A 21 -2.93 3.98 -7.24
C ILE A 21 -2.51 5.16 -6.37
N THR A 22 -3.44 5.68 -5.58
CA THR A 22 -3.18 6.84 -4.72
C THR A 22 -3.28 6.42 -3.26
N MET A 23 -2.20 6.62 -2.51
CA MET A 23 -2.21 6.49 -1.05
C MET A 23 -3.01 7.64 -0.47
N ASP A 24 -4.05 7.35 0.31
CA ASP A 24 -5.06 8.32 0.72
C ASP A 24 -5.14 8.52 2.23
N ARG A 25 -4.05 9.03 2.81
CA ARG A 25 -3.99 9.55 4.18
C ARG A 25 -3.30 10.92 4.18
N PRO A 26 -3.85 11.93 3.44
CA PRO A 26 -3.15 13.19 3.26
C PRO A 26 -2.95 13.99 4.55
N ASP A 27 -3.83 13.83 5.54
CA ASP A 27 -3.74 14.45 6.86
C ASP A 27 -2.57 13.90 7.70
N LYS A 28 -2.03 12.75 7.33
CA LYS A 28 -0.85 12.12 7.94
C LYS A 28 0.32 12.04 6.98
N TYR A 29 0.32 12.85 5.92
CA TYR A 29 1.35 12.84 4.87
C TYR A 29 1.56 11.43 4.31
N ASN A 30 0.48 10.66 4.22
CA ASN A 30 0.46 9.27 3.73
C ASN A 30 1.41 8.34 4.50
N ALA A 31 1.62 8.60 5.78
CA ALA A 31 2.26 7.64 6.67
C ALA A 31 1.41 6.38 6.75
N ALA A 32 2.07 5.21 6.66
CA ALA A 32 1.36 3.94 6.61
C ALA A 32 1.06 3.44 8.02
N ASP A 33 -0.24 3.36 8.36
CA ASP A 33 -0.70 2.62 9.54
C ASP A 33 -0.82 1.12 9.21
N GLU A 34 -1.34 0.32 10.13
CA GLU A 34 -1.48 -1.12 9.91
C GLU A 34 -2.36 -1.43 8.68
N GLN A 35 -3.44 -0.66 8.50
CA GLN A 35 -4.36 -0.85 7.37
C GLN A 35 -3.66 -0.57 6.04
N MET A 36 -3.03 0.59 5.90
CA MET A 36 -2.34 0.94 4.66
C MET A 36 -1.16 0.01 4.38
N HIS A 37 -0.41 -0.37 5.41
CA HIS A 37 0.72 -1.29 5.28
C HIS A 37 0.27 -2.64 4.72
N GLY A 38 -0.83 -3.20 5.26
CA GLY A 38 -1.40 -4.44 4.76
C GLY A 38 -1.91 -4.32 3.32
N GLU A 39 -2.57 -3.22 2.98
CA GLU A 39 -3.04 -2.97 1.62
C GLU A 39 -1.89 -2.84 0.63
N LEU A 40 -0.84 -2.11 1.00
CA LEU A 40 0.35 -1.98 0.16
C LEU A 40 1.08 -3.31 -0.03
N ALA A 41 1.07 -4.18 0.98
CA ALA A 41 1.72 -5.48 0.87
C ALA A 41 1.04 -6.38 -0.17
N ARG A 42 -0.29 -6.32 -0.29
CA ARG A 42 -1.06 -7.23 -1.15
C ARG A 42 -1.41 -6.68 -2.53
N VAL A 43 -1.48 -5.34 -2.68
CA VAL A 43 -1.99 -4.74 -3.92
C VAL A 43 -1.19 -5.14 -5.15
N TRP A 44 0.11 -5.31 -5.03
CA TRP A 44 0.99 -5.60 -6.17
C TRP A 44 0.75 -6.98 -6.75
N ALA A 45 0.41 -7.96 -5.92
CA ALA A 45 0.04 -9.28 -6.40
C ALA A 45 -1.28 -9.23 -7.20
N GLU A 46 -2.24 -8.45 -6.74
CA GLU A 46 -3.51 -8.26 -7.45
C GLU A 46 -3.33 -7.49 -8.77
N VAL A 47 -2.48 -6.45 -8.76
CA VAL A 47 -2.13 -5.72 -9.98
C VAL A 47 -1.48 -6.65 -11.00
N SER A 48 -0.55 -7.48 -10.55
CA SER A 48 0.15 -8.43 -11.42
C SER A 48 -0.81 -9.43 -12.06
N ALA A 49 -1.87 -9.82 -11.35
CA ALA A 49 -2.88 -10.74 -11.84
C ALA A 49 -3.98 -10.08 -12.68
N ASP A 50 -4.03 -8.75 -12.70
CA ASP A 50 -5.08 -8.00 -13.41
C ASP A 50 -4.76 -7.89 -14.90
N PRO A 51 -5.57 -8.51 -15.77
CA PRO A 51 -5.28 -8.51 -17.21
C PRO A 51 -5.46 -7.14 -17.87
N GLU A 52 -6.17 -6.21 -17.23
CA GLU A 52 -6.42 -4.87 -17.77
C GLU A 52 -5.29 -3.89 -17.45
N THR A 53 -4.45 -4.18 -16.47
CA THR A 53 -3.36 -3.30 -16.05
C THR A 53 -2.07 -3.66 -16.77
N ARG A 54 -1.51 -2.71 -17.51
CA ARG A 54 -0.22 -2.82 -18.18
C ARG A 54 0.89 -2.12 -17.39
N VAL A 55 0.54 -1.01 -16.75
CA VAL A 55 1.44 -0.20 -15.94
C VAL A 55 0.68 0.28 -14.71
N ALA A 56 1.28 0.15 -13.54
CA ALA A 56 0.76 0.74 -12.32
C ALA A 56 1.64 1.93 -11.92
N VAL A 57 0.98 3.03 -11.58
CA VAL A 57 1.62 4.25 -11.07
C VAL A 57 1.13 4.46 -9.65
N ILE A 58 2.04 4.60 -8.69
CA ILE A 58 1.67 4.90 -7.31
C ILE A 58 2.05 6.34 -6.97
N THR A 59 1.15 7.03 -6.28
CA THR A 59 1.33 8.39 -5.82
C THR A 59 0.69 8.58 -4.45
N GLY A 60 0.86 9.75 -3.86
CA GLY A 60 0.25 10.13 -2.59
C GLY A 60 -0.72 11.28 -2.76
N ALA A 61 -1.86 11.21 -2.08
CA ALA A 61 -2.80 12.32 -2.03
C ALA A 61 -2.20 13.48 -1.23
N GLY A 62 -2.49 14.72 -1.65
CA GLY A 62 -2.04 15.92 -0.97
C GLY A 62 -0.58 16.26 -1.24
N ARG A 63 0.13 16.68 -0.19
CA ARG A 63 1.45 17.30 -0.31
C ARG A 63 2.61 16.33 -0.41
N ALA A 64 2.46 15.11 0.09
CA ALA A 64 3.56 14.17 0.23
C ALA A 64 3.26 12.86 -0.48
N PHE A 65 4.30 12.20 -0.98
CA PHE A 65 4.18 10.82 -1.42
C PHE A 65 3.88 9.91 -0.22
N SER A 66 4.81 9.80 0.72
CA SER A 66 4.65 9.06 1.97
C SER A 66 5.69 9.52 2.98
N ALA A 67 5.27 9.72 4.22
CA ALA A 67 6.17 10.03 5.33
C ALA A 67 6.77 8.77 5.99
N GLY A 68 6.46 7.57 5.45
CA GLY A 68 6.97 6.31 5.99
C GLY A 68 5.99 5.63 6.92
N GLY A 69 6.47 4.97 7.97
CA GLY A 69 5.62 4.30 8.95
C GLY A 69 4.94 5.29 9.90
N ASP A 70 3.68 5.00 10.22
CA ASP A 70 2.93 5.78 11.20
C ASP A 70 3.54 5.59 12.60
N LEU A 71 3.85 6.70 13.29
CA LEU A 71 4.52 6.64 14.60
C LEU A 71 3.63 6.01 15.67
N ASP A 72 2.33 6.22 15.62
CA ASP A 72 1.41 5.60 16.57
C ASP A 72 1.36 4.08 16.36
N MET A 73 1.42 3.62 15.12
CA MET A 73 1.56 2.21 14.80
C MET A 73 2.84 1.63 15.40
N VAL A 74 3.97 2.32 15.21
CA VAL A 74 5.26 1.86 15.74
C VAL A 74 5.21 1.76 17.27
N ARG A 75 4.60 2.73 17.94
CA ARG A 75 4.42 2.70 19.40
C ARG A 75 3.57 1.53 19.86
N ARG A 76 2.47 1.23 19.12
CA ARG A 76 1.60 0.08 19.45
C ARG A 76 2.31 -1.25 19.29
N MET A 77 3.28 -1.33 18.37
CA MET A 77 4.05 -2.56 18.15
C MET A 77 5.18 -2.77 19.16
N ALA A 78 5.62 -1.71 19.83
CA ALA A 78 6.73 -1.80 20.78
C ALA A 78 6.42 -2.82 21.89
N GLY A 79 7.27 -3.83 22.01
CA GLY A 79 7.06 -4.91 22.98
C GLY A 79 6.04 -5.98 22.58
N ASP A 80 5.35 -5.84 21.45
CA ASP A 80 4.42 -6.83 20.94
C ASP A 80 5.10 -7.66 19.85
N HIS A 81 5.57 -8.85 20.24
CA HIS A 81 6.35 -9.72 19.37
C HIS A 81 5.57 -10.18 18.14
N ASP A 82 4.30 -10.53 18.32
CA ASP A 82 3.46 -11.02 17.22
C ASP A 82 3.17 -9.93 16.19
N ARG A 83 2.92 -8.71 16.65
CA ARG A 83 2.70 -7.57 15.75
C ARG A 83 3.96 -7.23 14.96
N VAL A 84 5.12 -7.24 15.60
CA VAL A 84 6.40 -7.00 14.93
C VAL A 84 6.67 -8.07 13.89
N ALA A 85 6.46 -9.34 14.23
CA ALA A 85 6.63 -10.44 13.28
C ALA A 85 5.69 -10.33 12.07
N HIS A 86 4.43 -9.96 12.30
CA HIS A 86 3.45 -9.75 11.23
C HIS A 86 3.88 -8.60 10.31
N MET A 87 4.32 -7.48 10.87
CA MET A 87 4.81 -6.35 10.10
C MET A 87 6.00 -6.72 9.24
N LEU A 88 6.96 -7.48 9.78
CA LEU A 88 8.14 -7.91 9.02
C LEU A 88 7.76 -8.82 7.86
N ARG A 89 6.77 -9.70 8.04
CA ARG A 89 6.25 -10.52 6.95
C ARG A 89 5.59 -9.66 5.88
N GLU A 90 4.79 -8.67 6.26
CA GLU A 90 4.17 -7.74 5.31
C GLU A 90 5.21 -6.94 4.54
N MET A 91 6.27 -6.47 5.20
CA MET A 91 7.37 -5.77 4.52
C MET A 91 8.04 -6.66 3.49
N SER A 92 8.28 -7.91 3.85
CA SER A 92 8.86 -8.91 2.94
C SER A 92 7.94 -9.15 1.74
N ASP A 93 6.65 -9.32 1.98
CA ASP A 93 5.64 -9.50 0.94
C ASP A 93 5.54 -8.29 0.02
N LEU A 94 5.58 -7.09 0.58
CA LEU A 94 5.56 -5.85 -0.18
C LEU A 94 6.71 -5.81 -1.19
N VAL A 95 7.93 -6.03 -0.73
CA VAL A 95 9.12 -6.00 -1.58
C VAL A 95 9.06 -7.10 -2.63
N TYR A 96 8.75 -8.33 -2.22
CA TYR A 96 8.63 -9.46 -3.12
C TYR A 96 7.59 -9.21 -4.21
N ASN A 97 6.41 -8.73 -3.82
CA ASN A 97 5.31 -8.51 -4.75
C ASN A 97 5.59 -7.37 -5.74
N ILE A 98 6.27 -6.32 -5.30
CA ILE A 98 6.68 -5.23 -6.22
C ILE A 98 7.69 -5.76 -7.23
N ILE A 99 8.70 -6.49 -6.79
CA ILE A 99 9.76 -7.00 -7.67
C ILE A 99 9.17 -7.96 -8.72
N ASN A 100 8.17 -8.72 -8.34
CA ASN A 100 7.56 -9.73 -9.22
C ASN A 100 6.28 -9.26 -9.93
N CYS A 101 5.98 -8.00 -9.80
CA CYS A 101 4.80 -7.41 -10.47
C CYS A 101 5.01 -7.29 -11.99
#